data_b79e5bb329dadfd413f4bf98f68ef52c
#
_entry.id   b79e5bb329dadfd413f4bf98f68ef52c
#
_cell.length_a   1.000
_cell.length_b   1.000
_cell.length_c   1.000
_cell.angle_alpha   90.00
_cell.angle_beta   90.00
_cell.angle_gamma   90.00
#
_symmetry.space_group_name_H-M   'P 1'
#
loop_
_entity.id
_entity.type
_entity.pdbx_description
1 polymer ?
#
loop_
_entity_poly.entity_id
_entity_poly.type
_entity_poly.pdbx_seq_one_letter_code
_entity_poly.pdbx_strand_id
1 'polypeptide(L)'
;MLAVFFVTSAFVYKKLRPTEKIPYKKLIVITGTIVRLQIILIKVFYFLSVVVGYYSPDFPKSVLLYLVPFAVASILGVLLVGFKYSISISLITVILASITVDNSLRFMIFIYSFLDSAVASVYLVGNRNRGGIVKVGFIISFINVALILIFYMLQSNNLFNNVTLISIGLGALNGILTAIIISGILPIFEWLFDIATNVKLVELGNLNHPLLKELAIKAPGTYHHSIVVSSLSEAACQAIGANSLLAKVGSYYHDIGKLKKPTYFIENQFDIENPHDRLMPYVSSLIIKNHVKDGVEIGKKYRLGSQIIDIIEQHHGTMIVKYFYDKAKEMGLNPNEEDFRYPGPKPQSKESGIVMLADKVEAATKNLNEPTVTHLKNYVKNLTNEIFLDGQLDESDLALRELNLIVDSFVNVLIGIFHHRIKYK
;
A
#
# COMPACT_ATOMS: atom_id res chain seq x y z
N MET A 1 20.66 14.69 20.44
CA MET A 1 19.78 13.55 20.08
C MET A 1 18.89 13.88 18.88
N LEU A 2 18.07 14.94 18.88
CA LEU A 2 17.27 15.37 17.73
C LEU A 2 18.10 15.62 16.47
N ALA A 3 19.24 16.30 16.57
CA ALA A 3 20.13 16.54 15.45
C ALA A 3 20.65 15.26 14.81
N VAL A 4 21.04 14.26 15.60
CA VAL A 4 21.48 12.93 15.10
C VAL A 4 20.33 12.24 14.39
N PHE A 5 19.10 12.31 14.92
CA PHE A 5 17.91 11.78 14.28
C PHE A 5 17.65 12.43 12.91
N PHE A 6 17.73 13.77 12.82
CA PHE A 6 17.52 14.47 11.54
C PHE A 6 18.62 14.15 10.52
N VAL A 7 19.89 14.10 10.95
CA VAL A 7 21.00 13.79 10.06
C VAL A 7 20.92 12.34 9.56
N THR A 8 20.64 11.39 10.44
CA THR A 8 20.48 9.97 10.03
C THR A 8 19.26 9.77 9.15
N SER A 9 18.12 10.39 9.46
CA SER A 9 16.92 10.36 8.60
C SER A 9 17.18 10.95 7.22
N ALA A 10 17.88 12.08 7.12
CA ALA A 10 18.22 12.71 5.85
C ALA A 10 19.19 11.85 5.02
N PHE A 11 20.20 11.28 5.67
CA PHE A 11 21.16 10.38 5.02
C PHE A 11 20.50 9.11 4.50
N VAL A 12 19.67 8.49 5.32
CA VAL A 12 18.93 7.27 4.97
C VAL A 12 17.94 7.55 3.83
N TYR A 13 17.23 8.67 3.87
CA TYR A 13 16.31 9.08 2.79
C TYR A 13 17.05 9.25 1.46
N LYS A 14 18.18 9.95 1.47
CA LYS A 14 18.97 10.21 0.25
C LYS A 14 19.56 8.92 -0.33
N LYS A 15 19.97 7.95 0.51
CA LYS A 15 20.68 6.75 0.08
C LYS A 15 19.75 5.55 -0.18
N LEU A 16 18.67 5.41 0.57
CA LEU A 16 17.82 4.20 0.53
C LEU A 16 16.51 4.39 -0.26
N ARG A 17 16.15 5.60 -0.64
CA ARG A 17 14.85 5.98 -1.26
C ARG A 17 13.70 5.06 -0.81
N PRO A 18 12.67 5.55 -0.12
CA PRO A 18 11.55 4.70 0.27
C PRO A 18 11.01 3.99 -0.96
N THR A 19 10.57 2.75 -0.80
CA THR A 19 9.93 1.95 -1.86
C THR A 19 8.66 2.61 -2.38
N GLU A 20 8.05 3.47 -1.58
CA GLU A 20 6.90 4.29 -1.94
C GLU A 20 7.35 5.77 -1.98
N LYS A 21 6.82 6.55 -2.93
CA LYS A 21 7.12 7.99 -3.09
C LYS A 21 6.49 8.82 -1.97
N ILE A 22 6.89 8.58 -0.70
CA ILE A 22 6.43 9.37 0.43
C ILE A 22 7.25 10.69 0.47
N PRO A 23 6.59 11.86 0.47
CA PRO A 23 7.30 13.14 0.58
C PRO A 23 8.17 13.20 1.83
N TYR A 24 9.38 13.73 1.72
CA TYR A 24 10.37 13.77 2.82
C TYR A 24 9.81 14.36 4.12
N LYS A 25 9.03 15.45 4.02
CA LYS A 25 8.38 16.06 5.19
C LYS A 25 7.43 15.08 5.90
N LYS A 26 6.59 14.39 5.14
CA LYS A 26 5.65 13.37 5.66
C LYS A 26 6.39 12.21 6.31
N LEU A 27 7.48 11.75 5.69
CA LEU A 27 8.32 10.68 6.21
C LEU A 27 8.95 11.03 7.57
N ILE A 28 9.49 12.24 7.73
CA ILE A 28 10.04 12.72 9.02
C ILE A 28 8.95 12.72 10.11
N VAL A 29 7.76 13.21 9.80
CA VAL A 29 6.66 13.27 10.76
C VAL A 29 6.24 11.86 11.19
N ILE A 30 6.09 10.93 10.24
CA ILE A 30 5.76 9.53 10.53
C ILE A 30 6.82 8.90 11.43
N THR A 31 8.09 9.01 11.04
CA THR A 31 9.21 8.43 11.78
C THR A 31 9.33 9.03 13.18
N GLY A 32 9.19 10.35 13.30
CA GLY A 32 9.21 11.04 14.58
C GLY A 32 8.06 10.62 15.50
N THR A 33 6.86 10.39 14.95
CA THR A 33 5.70 9.92 15.71
C THR A 33 5.89 8.48 16.18
N ILE A 34 6.41 7.60 15.34
CA ILE A 34 6.73 6.20 15.69
C ILE A 34 7.76 6.15 16.83
N VAL A 35 8.85 6.91 16.70
CA VAL A 35 9.91 6.96 17.74
C VAL A 35 9.37 7.52 19.05
N ARG A 36 8.55 8.58 19.01
CA ARG A 36 7.90 9.13 20.23
C ARG A 36 6.99 8.10 20.89
N LEU A 37 6.17 7.40 20.12
CA LEU A 37 5.30 6.35 20.64
C LEU A 37 6.12 5.28 21.36
N GLN A 38 7.21 4.80 20.75
CA GLN A 38 8.07 3.79 21.36
C GLN A 38 8.68 4.28 22.66
N ILE A 39 9.16 5.53 22.71
CA ILE A 39 9.72 6.12 23.95
C ILE A 39 8.66 6.21 25.03
N ILE A 40 7.42 6.61 24.68
CA ILE A 40 6.30 6.67 25.64
C ILE A 40 6.03 5.28 26.21
N LEU A 41 5.94 4.25 25.36
CA LEU A 41 5.73 2.86 25.81
C LEU A 41 6.84 2.43 26.77
N ILE A 42 8.12 2.63 26.43
CA ILE A 42 9.25 2.29 27.28
C ILE A 42 9.15 3.00 28.65
N LYS A 43 8.88 4.31 28.66
CA LYS A 43 8.76 5.09 29.88
C LYS A 43 7.58 4.66 30.75
N VAL A 44 6.43 4.34 30.16
CA VAL A 44 5.26 3.84 30.91
C VAL A 44 5.60 2.53 31.61
N PHE A 45 6.16 1.56 30.89
CA PHE A 45 6.51 0.27 31.48
C PHE A 45 7.66 0.37 32.49
N TYR A 46 8.65 1.25 32.23
CA TYR A 46 9.72 1.54 33.20
C TYR A 46 9.16 2.17 34.49
N PHE A 47 8.27 3.15 34.36
CA PHE A 47 7.60 3.74 35.51
C PHE A 47 6.80 2.68 36.30
N LEU A 48 6.02 1.84 35.63
CA LEU A 48 5.31 0.74 36.28
C LEU A 48 6.27 -0.22 36.98
N SER A 49 7.45 -0.51 36.42
CA SER A 49 8.45 -1.36 37.03
C SER A 49 9.04 -0.74 38.32
N VAL A 50 9.21 0.58 38.34
CA VAL A 50 9.66 1.31 39.54
C VAL A 50 8.59 1.29 40.63
N VAL A 51 7.32 1.53 40.26
CA VAL A 51 6.18 1.51 41.20
C VAL A 51 6.01 0.13 41.80
N VAL A 52 5.99 -0.93 40.99
CA VAL A 52 5.86 -2.30 41.50
C VAL A 52 7.03 -2.68 42.40
N GLY A 53 8.27 -2.34 42.00
CA GLY A 53 9.44 -2.59 42.85
C GLY A 53 9.45 -1.81 44.19
N TYR A 54 8.74 -0.69 44.27
CA TYR A 54 8.54 0.05 45.52
C TYR A 54 7.58 -0.66 46.46
N TYR A 55 6.44 -1.16 45.95
CA TYR A 55 5.44 -1.83 46.77
C TYR A 55 5.70 -3.32 47.03
N SER A 56 6.57 -3.93 46.24
CA SER A 56 6.96 -5.34 46.34
C SER A 56 8.48 -5.46 46.24
N PRO A 57 9.23 -5.22 47.33
CA PRO A 57 10.70 -5.21 47.32
C PRO A 57 11.33 -6.52 46.86
N ASP A 58 10.65 -7.65 47.06
CA ASP A 58 11.10 -8.97 46.63
C ASP A 58 11.00 -9.18 45.11
N PHE A 59 10.38 -8.23 44.41
CA PHE A 59 10.14 -8.29 42.98
C PHE A 59 11.11 -7.37 42.24
N PRO A 60 12.14 -7.91 41.56
CA PRO A 60 13.12 -7.08 40.86
C PRO A 60 12.49 -6.18 39.80
N LYS A 61 12.87 -4.90 39.76
CA LYS A 61 12.39 -3.94 38.77
C LYS A 61 12.57 -4.42 37.33
N SER A 62 13.60 -5.23 37.04
CA SER A 62 13.89 -5.80 35.74
C SER A 62 12.80 -6.69 35.18
N VAL A 63 11.99 -7.32 36.04
CA VAL A 63 10.99 -8.32 35.64
C VAL A 63 9.88 -7.73 34.76
N LEU A 64 9.35 -6.56 35.09
CA LEU A 64 8.35 -5.88 34.28
C LEU A 64 8.90 -5.32 32.96
N LEU A 65 10.21 -5.14 32.86
CA LEU A 65 10.83 -4.69 31.60
C LEU A 65 10.76 -5.76 30.50
N TYR A 66 10.60 -7.03 30.85
CA TYR A 66 10.35 -8.10 29.87
C TYR A 66 9.00 -7.97 29.16
N LEU A 67 8.07 -7.19 29.71
CA LEU A 67 6.75 -6.94 29.09
C LEU A 67 6.76 -5.73 28.14
N VAL A 68 7.86 -4.94 28.08
CA VAL A 68 7.94 -3.76 27.20
C VAL A 68 7.87 -4.14 25.73
N PRO A 69 6.89 -3.67 24.95
CA PRO A 69 6.71 -4.05 23.55
C PRO A 69 7.74 -3.32 22.65
N PHE A 70 9.01 -3.75 22.65
CA PHE A 70 10.09 -3.07 21.94
C PHE A 70 9.98 -3.12 20.42
N ALA A 71 9.28 -4.12 19.86
CA ALA A 71 9.14 -4.27 18.42
C ALA A 71 8.09 -3.34 17.77
N VAL A 72 7.33 -2.57 18.55
CA VAL A 72 6.24 -1.71 18.01
C VAL A 72 6.77 -0.75 16.96
N ALA A 73 7.86 -0.06 17.22
CA ALA A 73 8.42 0.90 16.27
C ALA A 73 8.92 0.25 14.97
N SER A 74 9.55 -0.93 15.07
CA SER A 74 10.05 -1.66 13.91
C SER A 74 8.88 -2.19 13.05
N ILE A 75 7.85 -2.73 13.67
CA ILE A 75 6.65 -3.24 12.97
C ILE A 75 5.94 -2.09 12.24
N LEU A 76 5.65 -0.99 12.93
CA LEU A 76 5.05 0.20 12.29
C LEU A 76 5.94 0.75 11.18
N GLY A 77 7.25 0.76 11.38
CA GLY A 77 8.22 1.17 10.36
C GLY A 77 8.10 0.33 9.08
N VAL A 78 8.06 -1.02 9.20
CA VAL A 78 7.91 -1.91 8.04
C VAL A 78 6.57 -1.72 7.34
N LEU A 79 5.48 -1.59 8.11
CA LEU A 79 4.13 -1.52 7.55
C LEU A 79 3.85 -0.16 6.88
N LEU A 80 4.35 0.95 7.44
CA LEU A 80 4.05 2.32 6.97
C LEU A 80 5.07 2.87 5.97
N VAL A 81 6.35 2.52 6.11
CA VAL A 81 7.44 3.16 5.36
C VAL A 81 8.29 2.16 4.57
N GLY A 82 8.21 0.89 4.93
CA GLY A 82 8.94 -0.20 4.30
C GLY A 82 10.21 -0.62 5.06
N PHE A 83 10.69 -1.82 4.70
CA PHE A 83 11.75 -2.52 5.43
C PHE A 83 13.05 -1.72 5.56
N LYS A 84 13.55 -1.17 4.46
CA LYS A 84 14.84 -0.45 4.45
C LYS A 84 14.86 0.72 5.43
N TYR A 85 13.75 1.44 5.55
CA TYR A 85 13.62 2.57 6.46
C TYR A 85 13.36 2.13 7.89
N SER A 86 12.64 1.04 8.08
CA SER A 86 12.38 0.43 9.39
C SER A 86 13.65 0.06 10.14
N ILE A 87 14.70 -0.39 9.45
CA ILE A 87 16.01 -0.70 10.08
C ILE A 87 16.57 0.52 10.83
N SER A 88 16.50 1.70 10.23
CA SER A 88 16.99 2.93 10.87
C SER A 88 16.14 3.33 12.07
N ILE A 89 14.81 3.18 11.96
CA ILE A 89 13.88 3.42 13.07
C ILE A 89 14.20 2.46 14.23
N SER A 90 14.39 1.18 13.91
CA SER A 90 14.72 0.14 14.89
C SER A 90 16.03 0.44 15.64
N LEU A 91 17.09 0.77 14.92
CA LEU A 91 18.38 1.11 15.54
C LEU A 91 18.28 2.30 16.49
N ILE A 92 17.58 3.36 16.06
CA ILE A 92 17.36 4.54 16.90
C ILE A 92 16.56 4.17 18.16
N THR A 93 15.50 3.40 18.04
CA THR A 93 14.66 3.02 19.18
C THR A 93 15.35 2.06 20.13
N VAL A 94 16.18 1.14 19.64
CA VAL A 94 16.99 0.21 20.45
C VAL A 94 18.01 0.98 21.28
N ILE A 95 18.74 1.93 20.68
CA ILE A 95 19.70 2.77 21.40
C ILE A 95 18.97 3.60 22.47
N LEU A 96 17.85 4.22 22.12
CA LEU A 96 17.06 5.01 23.05
C LEU A 96 16.50 4.16 24.20
N ALA A 97 16.05 2.95 23.93
CA ALA A 97 15.57 2.01 24.94
C ALA A 97 16.66 1.68 25.95
N SER A 98 17.87 1.35 25.46
CA SER A 98 19.00 0.99 26.35
C SER A 98 19.46 2.15 27.23
N ILE A 99 19.38 3.41 26.76
CA ILE A 99 19.78 4.59 27.53
C ILE A 99 18.74 4.99 28.58
N THR A 100 17.48 4.61 28.40
CA THR A 100 16.38 4.98 29.33
C THR A 100 16.33 4.17 30.60
N VAL A 101 17.04 3.04 30.67
CA VAL A 101 17.07 2.15 31.83
C VAL A 101 18.35 2.29 32.64
N ASP A 102 18.36 1.73 33.86
CA ASP A 102 19.53 1.72 34.72
C ASP A 102 20.73 1.05 34.08
N ASN A 103 21.95 1.50 34.42
CA ASN A 103 23.22 1.04 33.83
C ASN A 103 23.36 -0.50 33.83
N SER A 104 22.96 -1.15 34.91
CA SER A 104 23.03 -2.61 35.08
C SER A 104 22.16 -3.39 34.08
N LEU A 105 21.10 -2.77 33.56
CA LEU A 105 20.15 -3.39 32.66
C LEU A 105 20.34 -3.02 31.19
N ARG A 106 21.20 -2.06 30.89
CA ARG A 106 21.38 -1.50 29.53
C ARG A 106 21.71 -2.54 28.49
N PHE A 107 22.68 -3.42 28.78
CA PHE A 107 23.11 -4.45 27.86
C PHE A 107 22.01 -5.47 27.58
N MET A 108 21.30 -5.89 28.63
CA MET A 108 20.18 -6.81 28.51
C MET A 108 19.06 -6.21 27.63
N ILE A 109 18.65 -4.97 27.91
CA ILE A 109 17.61 -4.28 27.16
C ILE A 109 18.06 -4.01 25.71
N PHE A 110 19.34 -3.72 25.47
CA PHE A 110 19.87 -3.57 24.13
C PHE A 110 19.70 -4.86 23.32
N ILE A 111 20.17 -6.00 23.83
CA ILE A 111 20.05 -7.30 23.16
C ILE A 111 18.57 -7.67 22.92
N TYR A 112 17.75 -7.52 23.96
CA TYR A 112 16.32 -7.86 23.92
C TYR A 112 15.58 -7.04 22.89
N SER A 113 15.70 -5.72 22.94
CA SER A 113 15.03 -4.81 22.00
C SER A 113 15.58 -4.93 20.57
N PHE A 114 16.89 -5.22 20.41
CA PHE A 114 17.49 -5.41 19.11
C PHE A 114 16.95 -6.66 18.41
N LEU A 115 16.91 -7.81 19.12
CA LEU A 115 16.43 -9.06 18.56
C LEU A 115 14.92 -8.99 18.23
N ASP A 116 14.11 -8.43 19.12
CA ASP A 116 12.69 -8.20 18.86
C ASP A 116 12.47 -7.37 17.60
N SER A 117 13.19 -6.25 17.48
CA SER A 117 13.07 -5.36 16.33
C SER A 117 13.57 -5.98 15.03
N ALA A 118 14.70 -6.70 15.08
CA ALA A 118 15.29 -7.35 13.92
C ALA A 118 14.39 -8.47 13.37
N VAL A 119 13.94 -9.36 14.25
CA VAL A 119 13.07 -10.48 13.88
C VAL A 119 11.74 -9.96 13.34
N ALA A 120 11.11 -8.98 14.01
CA ALA A 120 9.88 -8.38 13.54
C ALA A 120 10.05 -7.77 12.14
N SER A 121 11.12 -7.01 11.92
CA SER A 121 11.37 -6.38 10.63
C SER A 121 11.58 -7.39 9.52
N VAL A 122 12.39 -8.42 9.74
CA VAL A 122 12.69 -9.43 8.72
C VAL A 122 11.46 -10.26 8.38
N TYR A 123 10.72 -10.73 9.39
CA TYR A 123 9.54 -11.57 9.19
C TYR A 123 8.46 -10.86 8.40
N LEU A 124 8.23 -9.57 8.67
CA LEU A 124 7.17 -8.80 8.02
C LEU A 124 7.49 -8.36 6.59
N VAL A 125 8.70 -8.56 6.07
CA VAL A 125 9.02 -8.22 4.66
C VAL A 125 8.06 -8.92 3.70
N GLY A 126 7.82 -10.23 3.89
CA GLY A 126 6.92 -11.02 3.05
C GLY A 126 5.51 -11.22 3.60
N ASN A 127 5.23 -10.75 4.82
CA ASN A 127 4.01 -11.09 5.58
C ASN A 127 3.28 -9.84 6.09
N ARG A 128 3.14 -8.79 5.26
CA ARG A 128 2.55 -7.49 5.63
C ARG A 128 1.03 -7.53 5.70
N ASN A 129 0.46 -8.51 6.40
CA ASN A 129 -0.98 -8.67 6.59
C ASN A 129 -1.32 -8.89 8.07
N ARG A 130 -2.61 -8.87 8.44
CA ARG A 130 -3.05 -9.06 9.84
C ARG A 130 -2.55 -10.38 10.43
N GLY A 131 -2.60 -11.47 9.66
CA GLY A 131 -2.06 -12.76 10.09
C GLY A 131 -0.56 -12.73 10.37
N GLY A 132 0.21 -11.96 9.58
CA GLY A 132 1.63 -11.72 9.79
C GLY A 132 1.92 -11.00 11.10
N ILE A 133 1.11 -9.99 11.47
CA ILE A 133 1.23 -9.27 12.74
C ILE A 133 1.03 -10.22 13.94
N VAL A 134 0.03 -11.09 13.88
CA VAL A 134 -0.22 -12.07 14.95
C VAL A 134 0.92 -13.09 15.03
N LYS A 135 1.35 -13.64 13.89
CA LYS A 135 2.43 -14.64 13.86
C LYS A 135 3.76 -14.08 14.36
N VAL A 136 4.11 -12.84 13.98
CA VAL A 136 5.34 -12.20 14.50
C VAL A 136 5.27 -11.98 16.00
N GLY A 137 4.09 -11.70 16.56
CA GLY A 137 3.89 -11.63 18.01
C GLY A 137 4.24 -12.96 18.70
N PHE A 138 3.77 -14.09 18.19
CA PHE A 138 4.15 -15.42 18.73
C PHE A 138 5.65 -15.72 18.59
N ILE A 139 6.28 -15.34 17.46
CA ILE A 139 7.71 -15.51 17.25
C ILE A 139 8.50 -14.69 18.28
N ILE A 140 8.12 -13.43 18.51
CA ILE A 140 8.71 -12.57 19.54
C ILE A 140 8.55 -13.20 20.91
N SER A 141 7.35 -13.68 21.28
CA SER A 141 7.11 -14.37 22.54
C SER A 141 8.09 -15.54 22.76
N PHE A 142 8.26 -16.38 21.75
CA PHE A 142 9.19 -17.52 21.82
C PHE A 142 10.65 -17.09 22.01
N ILE A 143 11.10 -16.10 21.24
CA ILE A 143 12.46 -15.55 21.33
C ILE A 143 12.71 -14.94 22.72
N ASN A 144 11.73 -14.21 23.24
CA ASN A 144 11.82 -13.56 24.53
C ASN A 144 11.94 -14.57 25.69
N VAL A 145 11.17 -15.65 25.63
CA VAL A 145 11.31 -16.76 26.59
C VAL A 145 12.72 -17.35 26.53
N ALA A 146 13.24 -17.64 25.33
CA ALA A 146 14.58 -18.17 25.15
C ALA A 146 15.66 -17.22 25.69
N LEU A 147 15.55 -15.91 25.40
CA LEU A 147 16.50 -14.90 25.90
C LEU A 147 16.48 -14.78 27.42
N ILE A 148 15.30 -14.80 28.03
CA ILE A 148 15.15 -14.76 29.48
C ILE A 148 15.83 -15.97 30.12
N LEU A 149 15.60 -17.17 29.60
CA LEU A 149 16.26 -18.38 30.07
C LEU A 149 17.78 -18.25 29.99
N ILE A 150 18.32 -17.79 28.85
CA ILE A 150 19.74 -17.60 28.66
C ILE A 150 20.29 -16.58 29.68
N PHE A 151 19.64 -15.42 29.87
CA PHE A 151 20.08 -14.41 30.84
C PHE A 151 20.10 -14.94 32.28
N TYR A 152 19.09 -15.71 32.70
CA TYR A 152 19.05 -16.30 34.03
C TYR A 152 20.13 -17.39 34.20
N MET A 153 20.36 -18.23 33.18
CA MET A 153 21.46 -19.23 33.20
C MET A 153 22.83 -18.57 33.31
N LEU A 154 23.10 -17.51 32.57
CA LEU A 154 24.37 -16.78 32.61
C LEU A 154 24.64 -16.11 33.96
N GLN A 155 23.57 -15.74 34.69
CA GLN A 155 23.70 -15.18 36.04
C GLN A 155 23.72 -16.23 37.14
N SER A 156 23.79 -17.52 36.79
CA SER A 156 23.77 -18.64 37.74
C SER A 156 22.54 -18.65 38.68
N ASN A 157 21.44 -18.06 38.22
CA ASN A 157 20.19 -18.00 39.00
C ASN A 157 19.41 -19.31 38.88
N ASN A 158 18.65 -19.64 39.95
CA ASN A 158 17.75 -20.79 39.93
C ASN A 158 16.61 -20.57 38.91
N LEU A 159 16.50 -21.45 37.91
CA LEU A 159 15.47 -21.37 36.86
C LEU A 159 14.06 -21.66 37.37
N PHE A 160 13.93 -22.29 38.52
CA PHE A 160 12.65 -22.70 39.09
C PHE A 160 12.15 -21.79 40.24
N ASN A 161 12.75 -20.62 40.42
CA ASN A 161 12.25 -19.64 41.36
C ASN A 161 11.05 -18.84 40.80
N ASN A 162 10.22 -18.27 41.67
CA ASN A 162 9.04 -17.50 41.27
C ASN A 162 9.38 -16.32 40.37
N VAL A 163 10.49 -15.65 40.60
CA VAL A 163 10.91 -14.47 39.80
C VAL A 163 11.22 -14.88 38.35
N THR A 164 11.93 -15.98 38.17
CA THR A 164 12.24 -16.52 36.82
C THR A 164 10.97 -16.96 36.10
N LEU A 165 10.08 -17.68 36.76
CA LEU A 165 8.81 -18.13 36.16
C LEU A 165 7.91 -16.95 35.74
N ILE A 166 7.83 -15.91 36.55
CA ILE A 166 7.09 -14.68 36.22
C ILE A 166 7.77 -13.96 35.05
N SER A 167 9.08 -13.87 35.04
CA SER A 167 9.84 -13.25 33.92
C SER A 167 9.56 -13.95 32.60
N ILE A 168 9.57 -15.29 32.58
CA ILE A 168 9.21 -16.12 31.42
C ILE A 168 7.77 -15.83 30.96
N GLY A 169 6.83 -15.81 31.91
CA GLY A 169 5.43 -15.49 31.63
C GLY A 169 5.26 -14.10 30.99
N LEU A 170 5.94 -13.09 31.53
CA LEU A 170 5.90 -11.72 30.97
C LEU A 170 6.58 -11.64 29.60
N GLY A 171 7.70 -12.33 29.39
CA GLY A 171 8.32 -12.42 28.08
C GLY A 171 7.43 -13.11 27.03
N ALA A 172 6.72 -14.17 27.43
CA ALA A 172 5.73 -14.82 26.57
C ALA A 172 4.54 -13.90 26.24
N LEU A 173 4.09 -13.09 27.19
CA LEU A 173 3.01 -12.12 26.97
C LEU A 173 3.43 -10.92 26.14
N ASN A 174 4.72 -10.56 26.11
CA ASN A 174 5.24 -9.40 25.38
C ASN A 174 4.86 -9.41 23.90
N GLY A 175 5.11 -10.52 23.19
CA GLY A 175 4.80 -10.62 21.77
C GLY A 175 3.30 -10.55 21.48
N ILE A 176 2.47 -11.14 22.33
CA ILE A 176 1.01 -11.05 22.24
C ILE A 176 0.56 -9.60 22.44
N LEU A 177 1.08 -8.93 23.46
CA LEU A 177 0.80 -7.52 23.75
C LEU A 177 1.25 -6.63 22.58
N THR A 178 2.41 -6.90 22.01
CA THR A 178 2.93 -6.19 20.82
C THR A 178 1.95 -6.33 19.66
N ALA A 179 1.46 -7.54 19.36
CA ALA A 179 0.50 -7.75 18.28
C ALA A 179 -0.84 -7.04 18.51
N ILE A 180 -1.35 -7.02 19.75
CA ILE A 180 -2.57 -6.30 20.14
C ILE A 180 -2.38 -4.79 19.95
N ILE A 181 -1.27 -4.23 20.45
CA ILE A 181 -0.97 -2.79 20.34
C ILE A 181 -0.89 -2.38 18.88
N ILE A 182 -0.16 -3.14 18.05
CA ILE A 182 -0.04 -2.85 16.60
C ILE A 182 -1.40 -2.92 15.92
N SER A 183 -2.19 -3.95 16.19
CA SER A 183 -3.52 -4.12 15.57
C SER A 183 -4.48 -2.97 15.92
N GLY A 184 -4.36 -2.39 17.12
CA GLY A 184 -5.17 -1.24 17.54
C GLY A 184 -4.65 0.10 17.03
N ILE A 185 -3.32 0.28 16.95
CA ILE A 185 -2.70 1.56 16.58
C ILE A 185 -2.55 1.74 15.07
N LEU A 186 -2.34 0.67 14.31
CA LEU A 186 -2.12 0.73 12.87
C LEU A 186 -3.22 1.51 12.11
N PRO A 187 -4.53 1.26 12.34
CA PRO A 187 -5.59 2.03 11.66
C PRO A 187 -5.55 3.53 11.98
N ILE A 188 -5.10 3.89 13.19
CA ILE A 188 -4.95 5.31 13.59
C ILE A 188 -3.83 5.97 12.77
N PHE A 189 -2.71 5.27 12.59
CA PHE A 189 -1.60 5.76 11.77
C PHE A 189 -1.97 5.84 10.29
N GLU A 190 -2.68 4.85 9.75
CA GLU A 190 -3.21 4.85 8.38
C GLU A 190 -4.12 6.06 8.15
N TRP A 191 -5.01 6.35 9.11
CA TRP A 191 -5.90 7.51 9.05
C TRP A 191 -5.15 8.84 9.19
N LEU A 192 -4.23 8.95 10.16
CA LEU A 192 -3.51 10.19 10.46
C LEU A 192 -2.59 10.61 9.32
N PHE A 193 -1.95 9.64 8.68
CA PHE A 193 -0.97 9.86 7.63
C PHE A 193 -1.51 9.62 6.22
N ASP A 194 -2.79 9.28 6.08
CA ASP A 194 -3.41 8.96 4.79
C ASP A 194 -2.52 8.01 3.95
N ILE A 195 -2.24 6.83 4.51
CA ILE A 195 -1.43 5.77 3.89
C ILE A 195 -2.29 4.53 3.77
N ALA A 196 -2.31 3.91 2.58
CA ALA A 196 -2.87 2.59 2.39
C ALA A 196 -1.78 1.53 2.57
N THR A 197 -1.64 0.99 3.80
CA THR A 197 -0.73 -0.14 4.03
C THR A 197 -1.23 -1.40 3.32
N ASN A 198 -0.38 -2.42 3.18
CA ASN A 198 -0.84 -3.70 2.62
C ASN A 198 -2.00 -4.31 3.42
N VAL A 199 -2.07 -4.06 4.73
CA VAL A 199 -3.20 -4.49 5.57
C VAL A 199 -4.48 -3.82 5.09
N LYS A 200 -4.48 -2.50 4.93
CA LYS A 200 -5.61 -1.72 4.43
C LYS A 200 -5.94 -2.07 2.97
N LEU A 201 -4.94 -2.28 2.11
CA LEU A 201 -5.15 -2.69 0.72
C LEU A 201 -5.88 -4.03 0.63
N VAL A 202 -5.54 -5.03 1.47
CA VAL A 202 -6.27 -6.32 1.51
C VAL A 202 -7.73 -6.12 1.92
N GLU A 203 -8.02 -5.21 2.86
CA GLU A 203 -9.40 -4.88 3.26
C GLU A 203 -10.17 -4.19 2.14
N LEU A 204 -9.56 -3.19 1.49
CA LEU A 204 -10.14 -2.48 0.34
C LEU A 204 -10.29 -3.37 -0.89
N GLY A 205 -9.44 -4.39 -1.05
CA GLY A 205 -9.53 -5.41 -2.09
C GLY A 205 -10.68 -6.42 -1.93
N ASN A 206 -11.41 -6.36 -0.81
CA ASN A 206 -12.59 -7.17 -0.61
C ASN A 206 -13.74 -6.65 -1.49
N LEU A 207 -14.19 -7.44 -2.46
CA LEU A 207 -15.29 -7.09 -3.37
C LEU A 207 -16.64 -6.86 -2.66
N ASN A 208 -16.74 -7.23 -1.39
CA ASN A 208 -17.87 -6.87 -0.52
C ASN A 208 -17.79 -5.46 0.08
N HIS A 209 -16.73 -4.71 -0.22
CA HIS A 209 -16.62 -3.31 0.22
C HIS A 209 -17.84 -2.50 -0.26
N PRO A 210 -18.47 -1.66 0.60
CA PRO A 210 -19.72 -0.97 0.26
C PRO A 210 -19.67 -0.20 -1.06
N LEU A 211 -18.56 0.47 -1.34
CA LEU A 211 -18.38 1.24 -2.58
C LEU A 211 -18.30 0.35 -3.83
N LEU A 212 -17.64 -0.83 -3.74
CA LEU A 212 -17.58 -1.78 -4.86
C LEU A 212 -18.92 -2.46 -5.09
N LYS A 213 -19.71 -2.73 -4.04
CA LYS A 213 -21.10 -3.18 -4.19
C LYS A 213 -21.97 -2.13 -4.85
N GLU A 214 -21.81 -0.86 -4.48
CA GLU A 214 -22.53 0.23 -5.13
C GLU A 214 -22.16 0.33 -6.61
N LEU A 215 -20.86 0.18 -6.95
CA LEU A 215 -20.39 0.16 -8.34
C LEU A 215 -21.00 -1.02 -9.12
N ALA A 216 -21.03 -2.22 -8.53
CA ALA A 216 -21.61 -3.41 -9.16
C ALA A 216 -23.11 -3.27 -9.45
N ILE A 217 -23.86 -2.53 -8.62
CA ILE A 217 -25.31 -2.34 -8.79
C ILE A 217 -25.62 -1.19 -9.75
N LYS A 218 -24.95 -0.03 -9.61
CA LYS A 218 -25.28 1.19 -10.35
C LYS A 218 -24.55 1.31 -11.69
N ALA A 219 -23.36 0.72 -11.80
CA ALA A 219 -22.50 0.77 -12.98
C ALA A 219 -21.85 -0.61 -13.24
N PRO A 220 -22.65 -1.65 -13.55
CA PRO A 220 -22.15 -3.04 -13.66
C PRO A 220 -21.10 -3.22 -14.76
N GLY A 221 -21.22 -2.49 -15.87
CA GLY A 221 -20.22 -2.50 -16.94
C GLY A 221 -18.86 -1.97 -16.47
N THR A 222 -18.87 -0.84 -15.75
CA THR A 222 -17.66 -0.27 -15.12
C THR A 222 -17.07 -1.22 -14.06
N TYR A 223 -17.92 -1.86 -13.25
CA TYR A 223 -17.46 -2.86 -12.27
C TYR A 223 -16.73 -4.02 -12.95
N HIS A 224 -17.32 -4.61 -14.00
CA HIS A 224 -16.71 -5.71 -14.75
C HIS A 224 -15.39 -5.28 -15.41
N HIS A 225 -15.38 -4.11 -16.05
CA HIS A 225 -14.16 -3.50 -16.60
C HIS A 225 -13.06 -3.39 -15.54
N SER A 226 -13.36 -2.84 -14.37
CA SER A 226 -12.39 -2.68 -13.26
C SER A 226 -11.81 -4.02 -12.78
N ILE A 227 -12.58 -5.10 -12.80
CA ILE A 227 -12.09 -6.45 -12.46
C ILE A 227 -11.07 -6.93 -13.51
N VAL A 228 -11.34 -6.74 -14.80
CA VAL A 228 -10.41 -7.14 -15.86
C VAL A 228 -9.15 -6.30 -15.81
N VAL A 229 -9.26 -4.97 -15.68
CA VAL A 229 -8.12 -4.05 -15.51
C VAL A 229 -7.27 -4.44 -14.30
N SER A 230 -7.93 -4.86 -13.20
CA SER A 230 -7.19 -5.30 -12.00
C SER A 230 -6.36 -6.56 -12.24
N SER A 231 -6.87 -7.51 -13.02
CA SER A 231 -6.15 -8.74 -13.36
C SER A 231 -4.95 -8.45 -14.26
N LEU A 232 -5.11 -7.55 -15.25
CA LEU A 232 -4.03 -7.09 -16.11
C LEU A 232 -2.95 -6.38 -15.29
N SER A 233 -3.35 -5.42 -14.46
CA SER A 233 -2.44 -4.60 -13.66
C SER A 233 -1.68 -5.44 -12.63
N GLU A 234 -2.34 -6.38 -11.96
CA GLU A 234 -1.72 -7.29 -10.99
C GLU A 234 -0.62 -8.12 -11.67
N ALA A 235 -0.94 -8.77 -12.79
CA ALA A 235 0.01 -9.61 -13.51
C ALA A 235 1.21 -8.80 -14.06
N ALA A 236 0.98 -7.61 -14.60
CA ALA A 236 2.03 -6.74 -15.10
C ALA A 236 2.96 -6.24 -13.98
N CYS A 237 2.40 -5.83 -12.84
CA CYS A 237 3.19 -5.43 -11.68
C CYS A 237 4.04 -6.58 -11.13
N GLN A 238 3.49 -7.81 -11.10
CA GLN A 238 4.26 -9.00 -10.71
C GLN A 238 5.44 -9.24 -11.64
N ALA A 239 5.25 -9.10 -12.96
CA ALA A 239 6.29 -9.34 -13.96
C ALA A 239 7.49 -8.38 -13.83
N ILE A 240 7.29 -7.16 -13.32
CA ILE A 240 8.36 -6.16 -13.16
C ILE A 240 8.78 -5.92 -11.69
N GLY A 241 8.18 -6.65 -10.72
CA GLY A 241 8.48 -6.50 -9.30
C GLY A 241 7.95 -5.20 -8.67
N ALA A 242 6.89 -4.59 -9.25
CA ALA A 242 6.15 -3.47 -8.68
C ALA A 242 5.10 -3.95 -7.66
N ASN A 243 4.39 -3.02 -7.00
CA ASN A 243 3.38 -3.36 -6.00
C ASN A 243 2.08 -3.85 -6.64
N SER A 244 2.01 -5.17 -6.89
CA SER A 244 0.86 -5.80 -7.56
C SER A 244 -0.44 -5.66 -6.77
N LEU A 245 -0.39 -5.67 -5.42
CA LEU A 245 -1.58 -5.50 -4.59
C LEU A 245 -2.13 -4.07 -4.71
N LEU A 246 -1.28 -3.04 -4.72
CA LEU A 246 -1.69 -1.65 -4.92
C LEU A 246 -2.32 -1.45 -6.30
N ALA A 247 -1.69 -1.96 -7.36
CA ALA A 247 -2.20 -1.85 -8.71
C ALA A 247 -3.55 -2.57 -8.87
N LYS A 248 -3.68 -3.78 -8.32
CA LYS A 248 -4.93 -4.54 -8.29
C LYS A 248 -6.05 -3.76 -7.63
N VAL A 249 -5.83 -3.33 -6.39
CA VAL A 249 -6.86 -2.64 -5.60
C VAL A 249 -7.13 -1.26 -6.18
N GLY A 250 -6.11 -0.52 -6.61
CA GLY A 250 -6.27 0.75 -7.31
C GLY A 250 -7.15 0.62 -8.56
N SER A 251 -6.97 -0.46 -9.33
CA SER A 251 -7.80 -0.75 -10.50
C SER A 251 -9.27 -1.00 -10.14
N TYR A 252 -9.60 -1.58 -8.98
CA TYR A 252 -11.00 -1.71 -8.57
C TYR A 252 -11.70 -0.37 -8.39
N TYR A 253 -10.94 0.67 -8.04
CA TYR A 253 -11.47 2.00 -7.70
C TYR A 253 -11.18 3.07 -8.75
N HIS A 254 -10.35 2.81 -9.79
CA HIS A 254 -9.89 3.85 -10.71
C HIS A 254 -11.05 4.64 -11.34
N ASP A 255 -12.14 3.97 -11.60
CA ASP A 255 -13.33 4.47 -12.31
C ASP A 255 -14.56 4.72 -11.43
N ILE A 256 -14.42 4.77 -10.10
CA ILE A 256 -15.56 4.96 -9.18
C ILE A 256 -16.31 6.27 -9.39
N GLY A 257 -15.70 7.26 -10.03
CA GLY A 257 -16.37 8.52 -10.35
C GLY A 257 -17.52 8.38 -11.35
N LYS A 258 -17.52 7.33 -12.15
CA LYS A 258 -18.61 7.00 -13.08
C LYS A 258 -19.94 6.73 -12.35
N LEU A 259 -19.89 6.44 -11.03
CA LEU A 259 -21.08 6.31 -10.18
C LEU A 259 -21.99 7.54 -10.16
N LYS A 260 -21.46 8.75 -10.41
CA LYS A 260 -22.29 9.97 -10.42
C LYS A 260 -23.19 10.04 -11.65
N LYS A 261 -22.74 9.53 -12.80
CA LYS A 261 -23.48 9.56 -14.06
C LYS A 261 -23.26 8.28 -14.89
N PRO A 262 -23.67 7.08 -14.40
CA PRO A 262 -23.31 5.80 -15.02
C PRO A 262 -23.72 5.70 -16.49
N THR A 263 -24.91 6.18 -16.84
CA THR A 263 -25.50 6.07 -18.19
C THR A 263 -24.76 6.89 -19.27
N TYR A 264 -23.87 7.80 -18.90
CA TYR A 264 -23.01 8.51 -19.85
C TYR A 264 -21.79 7.68 -20.29
N PHE A 265 -21.54 6.51 -19.68
CA PHE A 265 -20.45 5.63 -20.05
C PHE A 265 -21.00 4.41 -20.78
N ILE A 266 -20.48 4.18 -21.99
CA ILE A 266 -21.03 3.21 -22.95
C ILE A 266 -21.15 1.79 -22.39
N GLU A 267 -20.22 1.40 -21.53
CA GLU A 267 -20.23 0.09 -20.88
C GLU A 267 -21.41 -0.13 -19.92
N ASN A 268 -22.11 0.95 -19.52
CA ASN A 268 -23.29 0.90 -18.65
C ASN A 268 -24.59 1.22 -19.40
N GLN A 269 -24.56 1.37 -20.73
CA GLN A 269 -25.73 1.63 -21.54
C GLN A 269 -26.37 0.30 -21.99
N PHE A 270 -27.48 -0.07 -21.38
CA PHE A 270 -28.27 -1.25 -21.75
C PHE A 270 -29.62 -0.78 -22.34
N ASP A 271 -29.80 -0.98 -23.62
CA ASP A 271 -31.03 -0.67 -24.36
C ASP A 271 -31.55 0.78 -24.18
N ILE A 272 -30.64 1.75 -23.98
CA ILE A 272 -30.97 3.17 -23.87
C ILE A 272 -30.30 3.95 -24.99
N GLU A 273 -30.96 5.03 -25.46
CA GLU A 273 -30.32 5.98 -26.37
C GLU A 273 -29.08 6.58 -25.71
N ASN A 274 -28.00 6.74 -26.48
CA ASN A 274 -26.77 7.33 -25.98
C ASN A 274 -26.99 8.81 -25.61
N PRO A 275 -26.89 9.22 -24.33
CA PRO A 275 -27.11 10.62 -23.94
C PRO A 275 -26.21 11.62 -24.65
N HIS A 276 -25.03 11.17 -25.12
CA HIS A 276 -24.06 12.01 -25.86
C HIS A 276 -24.52 12.41 -27.26
N ASP A 277 -25.52 11.73 -27.84
CA ASP A 277 -26.01 12.07 -29.19
C ASP A 277 -26.78 13.38 -29.20
N ARG A 278 -27.27 13.83 -28.05
CA ARG A 278 -27.98 15.09 -27.87
C ARG A 278 -27.11 16.24 -27.39
N LEU A 279 -25.79 16.01 -27.24
CA LEU A 279 -24.86 16.97 -26.68
C LEU A 279 -23.80 17.40 -27.71
N MET A 280 -23.32 18.63 -27.56
CA MET A 280 -22.16 19.09 -28.27
C MET A 280 -20.91 18.28 -27.83
N PRO A 281 -19.96 17.95 -28.75
CA PRO A 281 -18.78 17.16 -28.43
C PRO A 281 -17.97 17.69 -27.24
N TYR A 282 -17.86 19.01 -27.09
CA TYR A 282 -17.19 19.65 -25.96
C TYR A 282 -17.84 19.32 -24.64
N VAL A 283 -19.18 19.39 -24.55
CA VAL A 283 -19.95 19.07 -23.34
C VAL A 283 -19.79 17.59 -22.99
N SER A 284 -19.84 16.71 -23.99
CA SER A 284 -19.63 15.29 -23.84
C SER A 284 -18.22 14.97 -23.29
N SER A 285 -17.18 15.59 -23.86
CA SER A 285 -15.82 15.47 -23.36
C SER A 285 -15.69 15.92 -21.91
N LEU A 286 -16.33 17.03 -21.54
CA LEU A 286 -16.32 17.53 -20.17
C LEU A 286 -16.96 16.54 -19.19
N ILE A 287 -18.09 15.91 -19.57
CA ILE A 287 -18.76 14.91 -18.73
C ILE A 287 -17.83 13.70 -18.54
N ILE A 288 -17.21 13.21 -19.62
CA ILE A 288 -16.27 12.09 -19.54
C ILE A 288 -15.08 12.43 -18.65
N LYS A 289 -14.43 13.59 -18.84
CA LYS A 289 -13.27 14.00 -18.02
C LYS A 289 -13.61 14.16 -16.53
N ASN A 290 -14.83 14.59 -16.22
CA ASN A 290 -15.22 14.86 -14.83
C ASN A 290 -15.26 13.61 -13.94
N HIS A 291 -15.35 12.37 -14.51
CA HIS A 291 -15.35 11.17 -13.64
C HIS A 291 -14.06 11.04 -12.81
N VAL A 292 -12.92 11.54 -13.30
CA VAL A 292 -11.66 11.55 -12.56
C VAL A 292 -11.80 12.39 -11.29
N LYS A 293 -12.28 13.64 -11.44
CA LYS A 293 -12.54 14.54 -10.29
C LYS A 293 -13.56 13.96 -9.32
N ASP A 294 -14.64 13.42 -9.86
CA ASP A 294 -15.70 12.79 -9.08
C ASP A 294 -15.19 11.55 -8.33
N GLY A 295 -14.31 10.76 -8.97
CA GLY A 295 -13.64 9.62 -8.37
C GLY A 295 -12.75 10.01 -7.20
N VAL A 296 -11.93 11.05 -7.37
CA VAL A 296 -11.09 11.61 -6.30
C VAL A 296 -11.93 12.06 -5.09
N GLU A 297 -13.06 12.75 -5.35
CA GLU A 297 -13.96 13.20 -4.29
C GLU A 297 -14.58 12.01 -3.52
N ILE A 298 -15.08 11.00 -4.25
CA ILE A 298 -15.61 9.77 -3.65
C ILE A 298 -14.52 9.03 -2.89
N GLY A 299 -13.33 8.87 -3.47
CA GLY A 299 -12.19 8.19 -2.85
C GLY A 299 -11.77 8.83 -1.53
N LYS A 300 -11.71 10.16 -1.48
CA LYS A 300 -11.45 10.93 -0.24
C LYS A 300 -12.56 10.71 0.81
N LYS A 301 -13.83 10.75 0.40
CA LYS A 301 -14.98 10.51 1.29
C LYS A 301 -14.91 9.13 1.94
N TYR A 302 -14.54 8.10 1.17
CA TYR A 302 -14.40 6.71 1.66
C TYR A 302 -13.02 6.42 2.26
N ARG A 303 -12.11 7.41 2.30
CA ARG A 303 -10.76 7.30 2.90
C ARG A 303 -9.95 6.13 2.32
N LEU A 304 -9.92 6.01 1.00
CA LEU A 304 -9.23 4.91 0.31
C LEU A 304 -7.70 4.95 0.50
N GLY A 305 -7.14 6.11 0.88
CA GLY A 305 -5.69 6.34 1.01
C GLY A 305 -5.10 7.01 -0.22
N SER A 306 -4.06 7.83 0.01
CA SER A 306 -3.49 8.68 -1.04
C SER A 306 -3.03 7.89 -2.27
N GLN A 307 -2.44 6.71 -2.11
CA GLN A 307 -1.94 5.91 -3.23
C GLN A 307 -3.07 5.46 -4.19
N ILE A 308 -4.25 5.10 -3.66
CA ILE A 308 -5.42 4.74 -4.50
C ILE A 308 -5.99 6.00 -5.15
N ILE A 309 -6.04 7.12 -4.43
CA ILE A 309 -6.49 8.41 -4.95
C ILE A 309 -5.59 8.87 -6.10
N ASP A 310 -4.27 8.69 -5.97
CA ASP A 310 -3.30 8.99 -7.03
C ASP A 310 -3.58 8.15 -8.30
N ILE A 311 -3.90 6.86 -8.16
CA ILE A 311 -4.29 6.02 -9.30
C ILE A 311 -5.58 6.53 -9.94
N ILE A 312 -6.61 6.87 -9.15
CA ILE A 312 -7.88 7.44 -9.65
C ILE A 312 -7.61 8.74 -10.43
N GLU A 313 -6.75 9.61 -9.93
CA GLU A 313 -6.46 10.90 -10.53
C GLU A 313 -5.61 10.79 -11.80
N GLN A 314 -4.71 9.80 -11.85
CA GLN A 314 -3.64 9.70 -12.84
C GLN A 314 -3.90 8.71 -13.98
N HIS A 315 -4.92 7.84 -13.89
CA HIS A 315 -5.10 6.74 -14.85
C HIS A 315 -5.38 7.19 -16.29
N HIS A 316 -5.76 8.43 -16.50
CA HIS A 316 -5.87 9.02 -17.84
C HIS A 316 -4.78 10.05 -18.15
N GLY A 317 -3.98 10.47 -17.16
CA GLY A 317 -2.93 11.47 -17.36
C GLY A 317 -3.43 12.72 -18.03
N THR A 318 -2.77 13.10 -19.12
CA THR A 318 -3.14 14.23 -20.00
C THR A 318 -3.61 13.76 -21.39
N MET A 319 -4.09 12.51 -21.49
CA MET A 319 -4.56 11.97 -22.78
C MET A 319 -5.79 12.73 -23.29
N ILE A 320 -5.94 12.68 -24.63
CA ILE A 320 -7.09 13.30 -25.31
C ILE A 320 -8.31 12.36 -25.31
N VAL A 321 -9.51 12.92 -25.14
CA VAL A 321 -10.80 12.22 -25.37
C VAL A 321 -11.05 12.21 -26.89
N LYS A 322 -10.29 11.36 -27.61
CA LYS A 322 -10.15 11.38 -29.06
C LYS A 322 -11.49 11.32 -29.80
N TYR A 323 -12.41 10.44 -29.36
CA TYR A 323 -13.71 10.29 -30.03
C TYR A 323 -14.48 11.61 -30.16
N PHE A 324 -14.57 12.39 -29.11
CA PHE A 324 -15.29 13.67 -29.15
C PHE A 324 -14.49 14.79 -29.82
N TYR A 325 -13.18 14.72 -29.78
CA TYR A 325 -12.33 15.63 -30.54
C TYR A 325 -12.49 15.43 -32.04
N ASP A 326 -12.45 14.18 -32.51
CA ASP A 326 -12.64 13.83 -33.91
C ASP A 326 -14.08 14.18 -34.37
N LYS A 327 -15.09 13.86 -33.57
CA LYS A 327 -16.49 14.25 -33.82
C LYS A 327 -16.65 15.78 -33.97
N ALA A 328 -15.95 16.57 -33.15
CA ALA A 328 -15.97 18.03 -33.27
C ALA A 328 -15.35 18.52 -34.58
N LYS A 329 -14.26 17.89 -35.06
CA LYS A 329 -13.67 18.17 -36.36
C LYS A 329 -14.61 17.82 -37.51
N GLU A 330 -15.24 16.65 -37.47
CA GLU A 330 -16.22 16.21 -38.47
C GLU A 330 -17.40 17.15 -38.57
N MET A 331 -17.79 17.79 -37.45
CA MET A 331 -18.84 18.83 -37.42
C MET A 331 -18.33 20.20 -37.92
N GLY A 332 -17.08 20.34 -38.34
CA GLY A 332 -16.51 21.59 -38.81
C GLY A 332 -16.23 22.63 -37.70
N LEU A 333 -16.16 22.20 -36.42
CA LEU A 333 -15.98 23.08 -35.26
C LEU A 333 -14.49 23.32 -35.05
N ASN A 334 -13.61 23.55 -35.67
CA ASN A 334 -12.17 23.83 -35.43
C ASN A 334 -11.75 23.73 -33.91
N PRO A 335 -11.82 22.54 -33.26
CA PRO A 335 -11.66 22.40 -31.83
C PRO A 335 -10.18 22.59 -31.41
N ASN A 336 -9.97 23.27 -30.26
CA ASN A 336 -8.66 23.26 -29.62
C ASN A 336 -8.45 21.90 -28.92
N GLU A 337 -7.33 21.25 -29.16
CA GLU A 337 -6.99 19.94 -28.60
C GLU A 337 -6.96 19.94 -27.06
N GLU A 338 -6.43 21.01 -26.45
CA GLU A 338 -6.34 21.16 -25.00
C GLU A 338 -7.71 21.08 -24.29
N ASP A 339 -8.78 21.52 -24.94
CA ASP A 339 -10.13 21.46 -24.40
C ASP A 339 -10.65 20.00 -24.25
N PHE A 340 -10.08 19.09 -25.01
CA PHE A 340 -10.42 17.66 -25.01
C PHE A 340 -9.43 16.80 -24.23
N ARG A 341 -8.31 17.35 -23.74
CA ARG A 341 -7.35 16.62 -22.88
C ARG A 341 -7.84 16.53 -21.45
N TYR A 342 -7.48 15.43 -20.80
CA TYR A 342 -7.59 15.31 -19.34
C TYR A 342 -6.64 16.30 -18.66
N PRO A 343 -6.99 16.81 -17.47
CA PRO A 343 -6.19 17.84 -16.80
C PRO A 343 -4.89 17.31 -16.16
N GLY A 344 -4.70 16.00 -16.12
CA GLY A 344 -3.59 15.37 -15.44
C GLY A 344 -3.82 15.21 -13.92
N PRO A 345 -2.76 14.92 -13.16
CA PRO A 345 -1.36 14.77 -13.61
C PRO A 345 -1.11 13.47 -14.38
N LYS A 346 0.04 13.37 -15.08
CA LYS A 346 0.53 12.12 -15.65
C LYS A 346 0.82 11.10 -14.52
N PRO A 347 0.84 9.77 -14.81
CA PRO A 347 1.20 8.76 -13.83
C PRO A 347 2.55 9.03 -13.19
N GLN A 348 2.58 9.07 -11.84
CA GLN A 348 3.78 9.38 -11.06
C GLN A 348 4.36 8.16 -10.34
N SER A 349 3.78 6.98 -10.55
CA SER A 349 4.30 5.70 -10.05
C SER A 349 4.18 4.63 -11.13
N LYS A 350 4.96 3.55 -11.00
CA LYS A 350 4.87 2.39 -11.90
C LYS A 350 3.47 1.81 -11.90
N GLU A 351 2.85 1.72 -10.73
CA GLU A 351 1.51 1.18 -10.53
C GLU A 351 0.46 2.03 -11.27
N SER A 352 0.51 3.35 -11.13
CA SER A 352 -0.41 4.26 -11.85
C SER A 352 -0.22 4.16 -13.36
N GLY A 353 1.03 4.08 -13.85
CA GLY A 353 1.35 3.90 -15.27
C GLY A 353 0.84 2.57 -15.82
N ILE A 354 0.97 1.49 -15.04
CA ILE A 354 0.47 0.17 -15.43
C ILE A 354 -1.07 0.14 -15.45
N VAL A 355 -1.75 0.78 -14.48
CA VAL A 355 -3.21 0.88 -14.49
C VAL A 355 -3.69 1.67 -15.71
N MET A 356 -3.03 2.78 -16.07
CA MET A 356 -3.31 3.52 -17.31
C MET A 356 -3.19 2.63 -18.56
N LEU A 357 -2.11 1.86 -18.66
CA LEU A 357 -1.90 0.95 -19.80
C LEU A 357 -2.97 -0.15 -19.83
N ALA A 358 -3.27 -0.75 -18.67
CA ALA A 358 -4.26 -1.82 -18.54
C ALA A 358 -5.67 -1.36 -18.89
N ASP A 359 -6.08 -0.17 -18.43
CA ASP A 359 -7.34 0.48 -18.78
C ASP A 359 -7.48 0.63 -20.30
N LYS A 360 -6.47 1.21 -20.94
CA LYS A 360 -6.47 1.40 -22.41
C LYS A 360 -6.46 0.08 -23.18
N VAL A 361 -5.68 -0.89 -22.72
CA VAL A 361 -5.60 -2.20 -23.36
C VAL A 361 -6.92 -2.95 -23.23
N GLU A 362 -7.57 -2.94 -22.07
CA GLU A 362 -8.89 -3.58 -21.89
C GLU A 362 -9.92 -2.93 -22.82
N ALA A 363 -10.03 -1.60 -22.78
CA ALA A 363 -10.99 -0.86 -23.59
C ALA A 363 -10.80 -1.10 -25.10
N ALA A 364 -9.56 -1.11 -25.57
CA ALA A 364 -9.25 -1.29 -26.99
C ALA A 364 -9.43 -2.74 -27.46
N THR A 365 -9.10 -3.72 -26.63
CA THR A 365 -9.19 -5.14 -26.99
C THR A 365 -10.59 -5.73 -26.93
N LYS A 366 -11.51 -5.09 -26.21
CA LYS A 366 -12.89 -5.52 -26.04
C LYS A 366 -13.66 -5.71 -27.36
N ASN A 367 -13.29 -4.93 -28.38
CA ASN A 367 -13.92 -4.97 -29.71
C ASN A 367 -13.23 -5.90 -30.70
N LEU A 368 -12.18 -6.61 -30.29
CA LEU A 368 -11.48 -7.54 -31.18
C LEU A 368 -12.24 -8.87 -31.25
N ASN A 369 -12.61 -9.27 -32.46
CA ASN A 369 -13.22 -10.56 -32.73
C ASN A 369 -12.14 -11.62 -32.92
N GLU A 370 -12.02 -12.57 -31.98
CA GLU A 370 -11.15 -13.77 -32.05
C GLU A 370 -9.72 -13.47 -32.58
N PRO A 371 -8.96 -12.56 -31.92
CA PRO A 371 -7.64 -12.21 -32.41
C PRO A 371 -6.67 -13.40 -32.25
N THR A 372 -5.80 -13.63 -33.23
CA THR A 372 -4.67 -14.53 -33.06
C THR A 372 -3.72 -13.96 -32.00
N VAL A 373 -2.96 -14.83 -31.34
CA VAL A 373 -1.97 -14.42 -30.30
C VAL A 373 -0.99 -13.38 -30.86
N THR A 374 -0.51 -13.57 -32.09
CA THR A 374 0.41 -12.65 -32.76
C THR A 374 -0.25 -11.29 -33.03
N HIS A 375 -1.50 -11.29 -33.50
CA HIS A 375 -2.25 -10.07 -33.75
C HIS A 375 -2.50 -9.31 -32.44
N LEU A 376 -2.94 -10.02 -31.40
CA LEU A 376 -3.16 -9.43 -30.08
C LEU A 376 -1.88 -8.81 -29.50
N LYS A 377 -0.74 -9.54 -29.59
CA LYS A 377 0.55 -9.03 -29.10
C LYS A 377 0.99 -7.77 -29.83
N ASN A 378 0.88 -7.74 -31.15
CA ASN A 378 1.23 -6.56 -31.95
C ASN A 378 0.32 -5.38 -31.62
N TYR A 379 -0.98 -5.63 -31.46
CA TYR A 379 -1.96 -4.61 -31.13
C TYR A 379 -1.67 -3.96 -29.76
N VAL A 380 -1.50 -4.77 -28.71
CA VAL A 380 -1.17 -4.30 -27.35
C VAL A 380 0.17 -3.56 -27.33
N LYS A 381 1.17 -4.06 -28.08
CA LYS A 381 2.48 -3.40 -28.19
C LYS A 381 2.37 -2.03 -28.85
N ASN A 382 1.63 -1.93 -29.96
CA ASN A 382 1.45 -0.67 -30.68
C ASN A 382 0.73 0.37 -29.78
N LEU A 383 -0.32 -0.03 -29.09
CA LEU A 383 -1.04 0.83 -28.15
C LEU A 383 -0.15 1.31 -26.99
N THR A 384 0.65 0.41 -26.43
CA THR A 384 1.60 0.75 -25.36
C THR A 384 2.65 1.76 -25.86
N ASN A 385 3.16 1.55 -27.08
CA ASN A 385 4.13 2.46 -27.70
C ASN A 385 3.52 3.83 -28.02
N GLU A 386 2.26 3.89 -28.46
CA GLU A 386 1.54 5.15 -28.70
C GLU A 386 1.45 5.99 -27.41
N ILE A 387 1.05 5.36 -26.29
CA ILE A 387 0.96 6.02 -24.98
C ILE A 387 2.35 6.49 -24.48
N PHE A 388 3.37 5.67 -24.71
CA PHE A 388 4.76 6.01 -24.37
C PHE A 388 5.26 7.20 -25.19
N LEU A 389 5.03 7.21 -26.49
CA LEU A 389 5.47 8.29 -27.42
C LEU A 389 4.69 9.60 -27.16
N ASP A 390 3.44 9.53 -26.67
CA ASP A 390 2.69 10.71 -26.20
C ASP A 390 3.24 11.26 -24.88
N GLY A 391 4.29 10.64 -24.32
CA GLY A 391 4.97 11.08 -23.10
C GLY A 391 4.13 10.91 -21.84
N GLN A 392 3.07 10.09 -21.86
CA GLN A 392 2.20 9.89 -20.68
C GLN A 392 2.89 9.15 -19.53
N LEU A 393 3.95 8.38 -19.84
CA LEU A 393 4.67 7.58 -18.86
C LEU A 393 5.96 8.23 -18.34
N ASP A 394 6.27 9.48 -18.74
CA ASP A 394 7.53 10.16 -18.43
C ASP A 394 7.81 10.30 -16.92
N GLU A 395 6.75 10.41 -16.11
CA GLU A 395 6.87 10.61 -14.67
C GLU A 395 6.65 9.31 -13.85
N SER A 396 6.40 8.18 -14.55
CA SER A 396 6.01 6.91 -13.91
C SER A 396 7.18 6.05 -13.39
N ASP A 397 8.43 6.37 -13.71
CA ASP A 397 9.64 5.56 -13.49
C ASP A 397 9.61 4.18 -14.20
N LEU A 398 8.76 3.99 -15.21
CA LEU A 398 8.74 2.78 -16.04
C LEU A 398 9.88 2.82 -17.05
N ALA A 399 10.72 1.77 -17.05
CA ALA A 399 11.80 1.62 -18.02
C ALA A 399 11.29 0.94 -19.30
N LEU A 400 11.87 1.27 -20.45
CA LEU A 400 11.55 0.63 -21.76
C LEU A 400 11.59 -0.91 -21.70
N ARG A 401 12.55 -1.48 -20.96
CA ARG A 401 12.63 -2.92 -20.77
C ARG A 401 11.39 -3.48 -20.03
N GLU A 402 10.87 -2.72 -19.07
CA GLU A 402 9.70 -3.15 -18.29
C GLU A 402 8.43 -3.10 -19.15
N LEU A 403 8.32 -2.17 -20.12
CA LEU A 403 7.16 -2.11 -21.02
C LEU A 403 7.00 -3.39 -21.85
N ASN A 404 8.10 -4.01 -22.30
CA ASN A 404 8.00 -5.30 -23.00
C ASN A 404 7.47 -6.42 -22.08
N LEU A 405 7.89 -6.48 -20.81
CA LEU A 405 7.40 -7.44 -19.84
C LEU A 405 5.92 -7.21 -19.52
N ILE A 406 5.50 -5.94 -19.43
CA ILE A 406 4.09 -5.54 -19.23
C ILE A 406 3.24 -6.01 -20.41
N VAL A 407 3.67 -5.75 -21.66
CA VAL A 407 2.97 -6.20 -22.88
C VAL A 407 2.80 -7.72 -22.89
N ASP A 408 3.87 -8.47 -22.63
CA ASP A 408 3.81 -9.93 -22.59
C ASP A 408 2.85 -10.43 -21.49
N SER A 409 2.86 -9.79 -20.34
CA SER A 409 1.96 -10.10 -19.23
C SER A 409 0.49 -9.82 -19.58
N PHE A 410 0.20 -8.67 -20.20
CA PHE A 410 -1.15 -8.34 -20.66
C PHE A 410 -1.68 -9.34 -21.68
N VAL A 411 -0.86 -9.71 -22.65
CA VAL A 411 -1.21 -10.69 -23.69
C VAL A 411 -1.55 -12.05 -23.06
N ASN A 412 -0.76 -12.51 -22.08
CA ASN A 412 -1.03 -13.76 -21.40
C ASN A 412 -2.38 -13.76 -20.66
N VAL A 413 -2.72 -12.68 -19.99
CA VAL A 413 -4.02 -12.52 -19.31
C VAL A 413 -5.16 -12.47 -20.35
N LEU A 414 -5.00 -11.68 -21.42
CA LEU A 414 -6.02 -11.53 -22.45
C LEU A 414 -6.30 -12.84 -23.22
N ILE A 415 -5.28 -13.66 -23.49
CA ILE A 415 -5.47 -14.98 -24.09
C ILE A 415 -6.42 -15.81 -23.22
N GLY A 416 -6.27 -15.77 -21.89
CA GLY A 416 -7.18 -16.48 -20.98
C GLY A 416 -8.62 -15.95 -21.05
N ILE A 417 -8.81 -14.64 -21.30
CA ILE A 417 -10.13 -14.01 -21.42
C ILE A 417 -10.78 -14.36 -22.78
N PHE A 418 -10.00 -14.35 -23.87
CA PHE A 418 -10.48 -14.67 -25.23
C PHE A 418 -10.61 -16.18 -25.49
N HIS A 419 -10.12 -17.07 -24.61
CA HIS A 419 -10.25 -18.50 -24.81
C HIS A 419 -11.72 -18.89 -24.85
N HIS A 420 -12.15 -19.31 -26.06
CA HIS A 420 -13.51 -19.80 -26.30
C HIS A 420 -13.80 -21.03 -25.45
N ARG A 421 -14.89 -20.97 -24.71
CA ARG A 421 -15.52 -22.18 -24.18
C ARG A 421 -15.83 -23.09 -25.36
N ILE A 422 -15.30 -24.29 -25.35
CA ILE A 422 -15.68 -25.35 -26.29
C ILE A 422 -17.22 -25.39 -26.30
N LYS A 423 -17.83 -25.16 -27.47
CA LYS A 423 -19.26 -25.34 -27.63
C LYS A 423 -19.51 -26.85 -27.49
N TYR A 424 -20.01 -27.25 -26.33
CA TYR A 424 -20.57 -28.61 -26.20
C TYR A 424 -21.80 -28.65 -27.11
N LYS A 425 -21.74 -29.56 -28.12
CA LYS A 425 -22.90 -29.88 -28.96
C LYS A 425 -23.88 -30.74 -28.17
#